data_2872a0b79e5aa756f8a12e8d2ca2faa0
#
_entry.id   2872a0b79e5aa756f8a12e8d2ca2faa0
#
_cell.length_a   1.000
_cell.length_b   1.000
_cell.length_c   1.000
_cell.angle_alpha   90.00
_cell.angle_beta   90.00
_cell.angle_gamma   90.00
#
_symmetry.space_group_name_H-M   'P 1'
#
loop_
_entity.id
_entity.type
_entity.pdbx_description
1 polymer ?
#
loop_
_entity_poly.entity_id
_entity_poly.type
_entity_poly.pdbx_seq_one_letter_code
_entity_poly.pdbx_strand_id
1 'polypeptide(L)'
;LNPYTTIVPYAQRLTSENTFIIAEYDLVIDATDNLPSRYLLDEACVRYGKPFVYGSICEFKGQVSVFNYQGGPTYRDLYEYHDAIAEFQQPQGVIGALPGVVGSIQANEAIKLILGSQDTLSGKLLLIDLLKGSFQTMNFIN
;
A
#
# COMPACT_ATOMS: atom_id res chain seq x y z
N LEU A 1 -0.91 -8.18 22.20
CA LEU A 1 0.12 -7.47 21.40
C LEU A 1 1.49 -7.81 21.99
N ASN A 2 2.51 -7.88 21.13
CA ASN A 2 3.87 -8.24 21.54
C ASN A 2 4.51 -7.08 22.35
N PRO A 3 4.83 -7.26 23.65
CA PRO A 3 5.41 -6.19 24.48
C PRO A 3 6.86 -5.86 24.11
N TYR A 4 7.51 -6.70 23.30
CA TYR A 4 8.90 -6.49 22.87
C TYR A 4 9.03 -5.70 21.57
N THR A 5 7.89 -5.31 20.95
CA THR A 5 7.92 -4.49 19.75
C THR A 5 7.99 -3.01 20.12
N THR A 6 9.00 -2.31 19.62
CA THR A 6 9.11 -0.86 19.78
C THR A 6 8.14 -0.17 18.82
N ILE A 7 7.26 0.67 19.36
CA ILE A 7 6.32 1.48 18.57
C ILE A 7 6.72 2.95 18.77
N VAL A 8 6.98 3.66 17.66
CA VAL A 8 7.29 5.08 17.66
C VAL A 8 6.12 5.83 17.00
N PRO A 9 5.21 6.42 17.78
CA PRO A 9 4.08 7.17 17.24
C PRO A 9 4.51 8.56 16.76
N TYR A 10 4.10 8.94 15.55
CA TYR A 10 4.23 10.28 15.01
C TYR A 10 2.83 10.91 14.97
N ALA A 11 2.50 11.77 15.94
CA ALA A 11 1.21 12.45 16.03
C ALA A 11 1.13 13.66 15.07
N GLN A 12 1.47 13.44 13.79
CA GLN A 12 1.48 14.46 12.76
C GLN A 12 1.07 13.87 11.40
N ARG A 13 0.52 14.71 10.54
CA ARG A 13 0.25 14.33 9.16
C ARG A 13 1.56 14.23 8.39
N LEU A 14 1.68 13.19 7.54
CA LEU A 14 2.78 13.10 6.58
C LEU A 14 2.59 14.20 5.50
N THR A 15 3.65 14.97 5.26
CA THR A 15 3.72 16.03 4.25
C THR A 15 5.05 15.95 3.52
N SER A 16 5.20 16.66 2.41
CA SER A 16 6.47 16.72 1.67
C SER A 16 7.67 17.16 2.54
N GLU A 17 7.41 17.90 3.61
CA GLU A 17 8.45 18.43 4.51
C GLU A 17 8.98 17.41 5.51
N ASN A 18 8.20 16.36 5.83
CA ASN A 18 8.56 15.38 6.85
C ASN A 18 8.70 13.93 6.32
N THR A 19 8.66 13.72 5.00
CA THR A 19 8.85 12.38 4.39
C THR A 19 10.20 11.75 4.70
N PHE A 20 11.19 12.54 5.19
CA PHE A 20 12.52 12.04 5.56
C PHE A 20 12.47 10.95 6.64
N ILE A 21 11.42 10.91 7.47
CA ILE A 21 11.24 9.84 8.47
C ILE A 21 11.15 8.45 7.82
N ILE A 22 10.70 8.34 6.57
CA ILE A 22 10.63 7.08 5.83
C ILE A 22 12.02 6.45 5.65
N ALA A 23 13.07 7.27 5.57
CA ALA A 23 14.43 6.78 5.41
C ALA A 23 14.91 5.89 6.59
N GLU A 24 14.32 6.07 7.77
CA GLU A 24 14.67 5.32 8.99
C GLU A 24 14.08 3.90 9.02
N TYR A 25 13.17 3.56 8.09
CA TYR A 25 12.46 2.29 8.05
C TYR A 25 12.90 1.45 6.85
N ASP A 26 12.69 0.13 6.93
CA ASP A 26 13.06 -0.81 5.88
C ASP A 26 12.01 -0.89 4.76
N LEU A 27 10.74 -0.65 5.10
CA LEU A 27 9.61 -0.65 4.19
C LEU A 27 8.47 0.21 4.73
N VAL A 28 7.50 0.54 3.88
CA VAL A 28 6.28 1.26 4.22
C VAL A 28 5.06 0.41 3.93
N ILE A 29 4.10 0.37 4.87
CA ILE A 29 2.78 -0.23 4.66
C ILE A 29 1.75 0.90 4.60
N ASP A 30 1.01 0.97 3.50
CA ASP A 30 -0.04 1.98 3.29
C ASP A 30 -1.34 1.57 3.96
N ALA A 31 -1.79 2.39 4.90
CA ALA A 31 -3.12 2.31 5.48
C ALA A 31 -3.89 3.64 5.31
N THR A 32 -3.52 4.43 4.31
CA THR A 32 -4.18 5.72 4.01
C THR A 32 -5.46 5.51 3.23
N ASP A 33 -6.38 6.47 3.36
CA ASP A 33 -7.71 6.43 2.75
C ASP A 33 -7.88 7.44 1.60
N ASN A 34 -6.78 8.08 1.16
CA ASN A 34 -6.86 9.13 0.16
C ASN A 34 -5.71 9.10 -0.85
N LEU A 35 -6.00 9.47 -2.09
CA LEU A 35 -5.04 9.45 -3.20
C LEU A 35 -3.83 10.39 -3.00
N PRO A 36 -3.97 11.65 -2.54
CA PRO A 36 -2.83 12.51 -2.34
C PRO A 36 -1.77 11.91 -1.39
N SER A 37 -2.21 11.24 -0.31
CA SER A 37 -1.29 10.56 0.60
C SER A 37 -0.56 9.40 -0.06
N ARG A 38 -1.23 8.64 -0.93
CA ARG A 38 -0.62 7.51 -1.66
C ARG A 38 0.46 7.98 -2.64
N TYR A 39 0.19 9.05 -3.41
CA TYR A 39 1.20 9.62 -4.30
C TYR A 39 2.39 10.21 -3.54
N LEU A 40 2.15 10.82 -2.38
CA LEU A 40 3.20 11.32 -1.51
C LEU A 40 4.06 10.17 -0.96
N LEU A 41 3.43 9.06 -0.53
CA LEU A 41 4.12 7.86 -0.06
C LEU A 41 4.95 7.23 -1.17
N ASP A 42 4.38 7.07 -2.37
CA ASP A 42 5.08 6.54 -3.54
C ASP A 42 6.33 7.37 -3.85
N GLU A 43 6.18 8.69 -3.99
CA GLU A 43 7.30 9.59 -4.25
C GLU A 43 8.39 9.48 -3.17
N ALA A 44 8.00 9.44 -1.91
CA ALA A 44 8.95 9.32 -0.81
C ALA A 44 9.63 7.94 -0.80
N CYS A 45 8.88 6.86 -1.04
CA CYS A 45 9.44 5.50 -1.12
C CYS A 45 10.44 5.38 -2.29
N VAL A 46 10.16 5.95 -3.45
CA VAL A 46 11.11 6.02 -4.57
C VAL A 46 12.35 6.82 -4.18
N ARG A 47 12.17 8.00 -3.60
CA ARG A 47 13.28 8.89 -3.17
C ARG A 47 14.23 8.22 -2.18
N TYR A 48 13.69 7.47 -1.22
CA TYR A 48 14.49 6.83 -0.16
C TYR A 48 14.80 5.36 -0.43
N GLY A 49 14.44 4.83 -1.61
CA GLY A 49 14.70 3.45 -2.01
C GLY A 49 13.99 2.42 -1.11
N LYS A 50 12.77 2.71 -0.67
CA LYS A 50 12.01 1.83 0.24
C LYS A 50 10.88 1.11 -0.48
N PRO A 51 10.68 -0.19 -0.24
CA PRO A 51 9.49 -0.88 -0.71
C PRO A 51 8.21 -0.29 -0.10
N PHE A 52 7.14 -0.31 -0.89
CA PHE A 52 5.84 0.23 -0.55
C PHE A 52 4.77 -0.85 -0.69
N VAL A 53 4.24 -1.33 0.43
CA VAL A 53 3.15 -2.32 0.45
C VAL A 53 1.82 -1.57 0.44
N TYR A 54 1.21 -1.53 -0.73
CA TYR A 54 -0.05 -0.83 -0.99
C TYR A 54 -1.25 -1.65 -0.57
N GLY A 55 -2.26 -0.98 0.01
CA GLY A 55 -3.59 -1.52 0.25
C GLY A 55 -4.67 -0.46 0.01
N SER A 56 -5.78 -0.86 -0.60
CA SER A 56 -6.94 -0.01 -0.80
C SER A 56 -8.23 -0.79 -0.57
N ILE A 57 -9.23 -0.12 -0.03
CA ILE A 57 -10.53 -0.71 0.29
C ILE A 57 -11.66 0.21 -0.11
N CYS A 58 -12.76 -0.36 -0.62
CA CYS A 58 -13.98 0.34 -0.97
C CYS A 58 -15.15 -0.66 -0.92
N GLU A 59 -16.21 -0.37 -0.18
CA GLU A 59 -17.37 -1.24 -0.02
C GLU A 59 -16.98 -2.68 0.39
N PHE A 60 -17.05 -3.64 -0.54
CA PHE A 60 -16.62 -5.04 -0.40
C PHE A 60 -15.35 -5.36 -1.16
N LYS A 61 -14.73 -4.38 -1.84
CA LYS A 61 -13.60 -4.57 -2.73
C LYS A 61 -12.30 -4.07 -2.12
N GLY A 62 -11.26 -4.88 -2.22
CA GLY A 62 -9.92 -4.56 -1.78
C GLY A 62 -8.89 -4.75 -2.88
N GLN A 63 -7.77 -4.09 -2.73
CA GLN A 63 -6.61 -4.23 -3.61
C GLN A 63 -5.35 -4.27 -2.76
N VAL A 64 -4.39 -5.12 -3.16
CA VAL A 64 -3.05 -5.18 -2.56
C VAL A 64 -2.01 -5.32 -3.67
N SER A 65 -0.91 -4.59 -3.53
CA SER A 65 0.27 -4.71 -4.39
C SER A 65 1.55 -4.35 -3.61
N VAL A 66 2.70 -4.59 -4.23
CA VAL A 66 4.00 -4.18 -3.73
C VAL A 66 4.68 -3.33 -4.80
N PHE A 67 5.14 -2.15 -4.41
CA PHE A 67 5.83 -1.21 -5.27
C PHE A 67 7.26 -0.96 -4.82
N ASN A 68 8.11 -0.49 -5.74
CA ASN A 68 9.49 -0.10 -5.51
C ASN A 68 10.35 -1.19 -4.82
N TYR A 69 10.09 -2.46 -5.10
CA TYR A 69 10.85 -3.59 -4.57
C TYR A 69 11.79 -4.17 -5.61
N GLN A 70 13.11 -4.16 -5.31
CA GLN A 70 14.18 -4.71 -6.17
C GLN A 70 14.14 -4.20 -7.63
N GLY A 71 13.87 -2.91 -7.82
CA GLY A 71 13.72 -2.31 -9.15
C GLY A 71 12.40 -2.59 -9.85
N GLY A 72 11.43 -3.14 -9.11
CA GLY A 72 10.05 -3.31 -9.59
C GLY A 72 9.31 -1.98 -9.74
N PRO A 73 8.05 -2.04 -10.20
CA PRO A 73 7.26 -0.86 -10.52
C PRO A 73 6.94 0.01 -9.31
N THR A 74 6.62 1.26 -9.60
CA THR A 74 6.11 2.24 -8.64
C THR A 74 4.57 2.25 -8.66
N TYR A 75 3.94 2.92 -7.70
CA TYR A 75 2.50 3.13 -7.69
C TYR A 75 2.02 3.88 -8.95
N ARG A 76 2.83 4.84 -9.44
CA ARG A 76 2.54 5.63 -10.63
C ARG A 76 2.56 4.82 -11.94
N ASP A 77 3.27 3.70 -11.97
CA ASP A 77 3.26 2.79 -13.13
C ASP A 77 1.93 2.04 -13.27
N LEU A 78 1.18 1.88 -12.17
CA LEU A 78 -0.17 1.31 -12.19
C LEU A 78 -1.26 2.38 -12.26
N TYR A 79 -1.08 3.49 -11.55
CA TYR A 79 -2.04 4.58 -11.45
C TYR A 79 -1.40 5.89 -11.85
N GLU A 80 -1.57 6.28 -13.11
CA GLU A 80 -1.12 7.59 -13.57
C GLU A 80 -1.76 8.71 -12.76
N TYR A 81 -0.96 9.72 -12.42
CA TYR A 81 -1.47 10.88 -11.71
C TYR A 81 -2.29 11.76 -12.67
N HIS A 82 -3.59 11.90 -12.38
CA HIS A 82 -4.46 12.85 -13.04
C HIS A 82 -5.07 13.80 -12.01
N ASP A 83 -4.94 15.09 -12.22
CA ASP A 83 -5.49 16.12 -11.32
C ASP A 83 -7.03 15.96 -11.11
N ALA A 84 -7.73 15.42 -12.11
CA ALA A 84 -9.16 15.13 -12.05
C ALA A 84 -9.52 13.98 -11.07
N ILE A 85 -8.57 13.14 -10.65
CA ILE A 85 -8.85 12.01 -9.74
C ILE A 85 -9.20 12.52 -8.33
N ALA A 86 -8.77 13.70 -7.96
CA ALA A 86 -9.10 14.31 -6.67
C ALA A 86 -10.61 14.57 -6.50
N GLU A 87 -11.36 14.70 -7.60
CA GLU A 87 -12.79 14.95 -7.58
C GLU A 87 -13.65 13.69 -7.41
N PHE A 88 -13.07 12.49 -7.64
CA PHE A 88 -13.82 11.22 -7.61
C PHE A 88 -13.89 10.53 -6.24
N GLN A 89 -13.30 11.10 -5.21
CA GLN A 89 -13.37 10.53 -3.86
C GLN A 89 -14.66 10.91 -3.14
N GLN A 90 -15.76 10.28 -3.53
CA GLN A 90 -16.94 10.24 -2.65
C GLN A 90 -16.65 9.27 -1.51
N PRO A 91 -16.91 9.64 -0.24
CA PRO A 91 -16.81 8.72 0.88
C PRO A 91 -17.79 7.58 0.65
N GLN A 92 -17.29 6.39 0.38
CA GLN A 92 -18.09 5.18 0.27
C GLN A 92 -17.89 4.37 1.56
N GLY A 93 -18.97 3.77 2.04
CA GLY A 93 -18.90 2.88 3.18
C GLY A 93 -18.00 1.68 2.88
N VAL A 94 -17.44 1.08 3.94
CA VAL A 94 -16.61 -0.12 3.84
C VAL A 94 -17.13 -1.14 4.85
N ILE A 95 -17.29 -2.41 4.42
CA ILE A 95 -17.63 -3.49 5.34
C ILE A 95 -16.46 -3.72 6.31
N GLY A 96 -16.76 -3.79 7.63
CA GLY A 96 -15.73 -3.86 8.68
C GLY A 96 -14.77 -5.06 8.61
N ALA A 97 -15.15 -6.15 7.94
CA ALA A 97 -14.27 -7.30 7.74
C ALA A 97 -13.15 -7.04 6.70
N LEU A 98 -13.38 -6.17 5.71
CA LEU A 98 -12.47 -5.96 4.59
C LEU A 98 -11.10 -5.37 5.01
N PRO A 99 -11.00 -4.37 5.91
CA PRO A 99 -9.71 -3.88 6.38
C PRO A 99 -8.86 -4.98 7.04
N GLY A 100 -9.53 -5.90 7.79
CA GLY A 100 -8.84 -7.04 8.40
C GLY A 100 -8.23 -7.98 7.37
N VAL A 101 -8.97 -8.29 6.30
CA VAL A 101 -8.49 -9.15 5.19
C VAL A 101 -7.33 -8.48 4.46
N VAL A 102 -7.51 -7.24 4.01
CA VAL A 102 -6.50 -6.48 3.27
C VAL A 102 -5.25 -6.26 4.12
N GLY A 103 -5.41 -5.81 5.38
CA GLY A 103 -4.29 -5.58 6.29
C GLY A 103 -3.50 -6.84 6.62
N SER A 104 -4.15 -8.01 6.73
CA SER A 104 -3.46 -9.29 6.93
C SER A 104 -2.64 -9.69 5.70
N ILE A 105 -3.15 -9.44 4.51
CA ILE A 105 -2.41 -9.70 3.27
C ILE A 105 -1.23 -8.73 3.13
N GLN A 106 -1.42 -7.44 3.45
CA GLN A 106 -0.32 -6.47 3.47
C GLN A 106 0.78 -6.88 4.47
N ALA A 107 0.40 -7.33 5.66
CA ALA A 107 1.36 -7.81 6.66
C ALA A 107 2.14 -9.03 6.15
N ASN A 108 1.46 -9.96 5.46
CA ASN A 108 2.12 -11.12 4.83
C ASN A 108 3.10 -10.68 3.74
N GLU A 109 2.73 -9.74 2.88
CA GLU A 109 3.66 -9.19 1.87
C GLU A 109 4.87 -8.54 2.55
N ALA A 110 4.68 -7.73 3.59
CA ALA A 110 5.78 -7.12 4.34
C ALA A 110 6.75 -8.17 4.90
N ILE A 111 6.23 -9.27 5.47
CA ILE A 111 7.06 -10.39 5.95
C ILE A 111 7.85 -11.01 4.79
N LYS A 112 7.24 -11.23 3.64
CA LYS A 112 7.91 -11.76 2.44
C LYS A 112 9.05 -10.85 1.98
N LEU A 113 8.85 -9.52 2.00
CA LEU A 113 9.90 -8.54 1.68
C LEU A 113 11.08 -8.62 2.66
N ILE A 114 10.80 -8.71 3.97
CA ILE A 114 11.82 -8.85 5.02
C ILE A 114 12.63 -10.14 4.85
N LEU A 115 11.97 -11.23 4.44
CA LEU A 115 12.61 -12.51 4.17
C LEU A 115 13.32 -12.58 2.81
N GLY A 116 13.25 -11.54 1.98
CA GLY A 116 13.86 -11.52 0.65
C GLY A 116 13.19 -12.46 -0.37
N SER A 117 11.91 -12.78 -0.17
CA SER A 117 11.15 -13.65 -1.07
C SER A 117 11.00 -13.03 -2.47
N GLN A 118 11.08 -13.88 -3.50
CA GLN A 118 10.77 -13.51 -4.87
C GLN A 118 9.25 -13.64 -5.19
N ASP A 119 8.52 -14.41 -4.38
CA ASP A 119 7.08 -14.63 -4.54
C ASP A 119 6.25 -13.52 -3.88
N THR A 120 6.42 -12.30 -4.36
CA THR A 120 5.71 -11.11 -3.87
C THR A 120 4.66 -10.64 -4.87
N LEU A 121 3.87 -9.65 -4.47
CA LEU A 121 2.94 -8.93 -5.34
C LEU A 121 3.62 -7.77 -6.12
N SER A 122 4.94 -7.74 -6.22
CA SER A 122 5.65 -6.78 -7.09
C SER A 122 5.31 -7.04 -8.56
N GLY A 123 4.83 -6.02 -9.28
CA GLY A 123 4.34 -6.13 -10.66
C GLY A 123 2.97 -6.81 -10.81
N LYS A 124 2.32 -7.13 -9.69
CA LYS A 124 1.02 -7.81 -9.64
C LYS A 124 0.04 -7.02 -8.77
N LEU A 125 -1.22 -7.00 -9.16
CA LEU A 125 -2.32 -6.45 -8.37
C LEU A 125 -3.24 -7.59 -7.93
N LEU A 126 -3.36 -7.79 -6.63
CA LEU A 126 -4.38 -8.66 -6.05
C LEU A 126 -5.69 -7.89 -5.91
N LEU A 127 -6.73 -8.38 -6.57
CA LEU A 127 -8.09 -7.87 -6.49
C LEU A 127 -8.90 -8.79 -5.57
N ILE A 128 -9.60 -8.19 -4.61
CA ILE A 128 -10.43 -8.87 -3.61
C ILE A 128 -11.86 -8.39 -3.77
N ASP A 129 -12.80 -9.31 -3.86
CA ASP A 129 -14.24 -9.02 -3.84
C ASP A 129 -14.89 -9.93 -2.78
N LEU A 130 -15.11 -9.41 -1.59
CA LEU A 130 -15.69 -10.17 -0.48
C LEU A 130 -17.18 -10.45 -0.70
N LEU A 131 -17.89 -9.65 -1.50
CA LEU A 131 -19.29 -9.92 -1.81
C LEU A 131 -19.42 -11.21 -2.64
N LYS A 132 -18.48 -11.43 -3.56
CA LYS A 132 -18.43 -12.63 -4.41
C LYS A 132 -17.56 -13.74 -3.84
N GLY A 133 -16.79 -13.47 -2.77
CA GLY A 133 -15.81 -14.41 -2.23
C GLY A 133 -14.66 -14.70 -3.20
N SER A 134 -14.29 -13.75 -4.06
CA SER A 134 -13.27 -13.96 -5.11
C SER A 134 -11.97 -13.20 -4.82
N PHE A 135 -10.86 -13.86 -5.16
CA PHE A 135 -9.51 -13.32 -5.10
C PHE A 135 -8.86 -13.54 -6.47
N GLN A 136 -8.42 -12.49 -7.13
CA GLN A 136 -7.83 -12.56 -8.46
C GLN A 136 -6.53 -11.77 -8.49
N THR A 137 -5.48 -12.34 -9.08
CA THR A 137 -4.21 -11.66 -9.29
C THR A 137 -4.05 -11.36 -10.78
N MET A 138 -3.74 -10.11 -11.11
CA MET A 138 -3.40 -9.68 -12.45
C MET A 138 -2.00 -9.11 -12.51
N ASN A 139 -1.24 -9.41 -13.56
CA ASN A 139 0.02 -8.73 -13.85
C ASN A 139 -0.28 -7.39 -14.52
N PHE A 140 0.42 -6.33 -14.15
CA PHE A 140 0.35 -5.03 -14.81
C PHE A 140 1.69 -4.58 -15.42
N ILE A 141 2.70 -5.44 -15.28
CA ILE A 141 3.97 -5.36 -16.01
C ILE A 141 4.14 -6.65 -16.79
N ASN A 142 4.59 -6.55 -18.02
CA ASN A 142 4.95 -7.66 -18.89
C ASN A 142 6.37 -8.16 -18.62
#